data_1604583879c6782da26b19f5317b0e3c
#
_entry.id   1604583879c6782da26b19f5317b0e3c
#
_cell.length_a   1.000
_cell.length_b   1.000
_cell.length_c   1.000
_cell.angle_alpha   90.00
_cell.angle_beta   90.00
_cell.angle_gamma   90.00
#
_symmetry.space_group_name_H-M   'P 1'
#
loop_
_entity.id
_entity.type
_entity.pdbx_description
1 polymer ?
#
loop_
_entity_poly.entity_id
_entity_poly.type
_entity_poly.pdbx_seq_one_letter_code
_entity_poly.pdbx_strand_id
1 'polypeptide(L)'
;VRRVHIPKPGKAKKTRPIGIPTLEDKVLQRAVLMVLEQVYEQDFLDCSYGFRRGRSAHQALDALWRGLMEMGGGWIIDLDIQSFFDDVDWGHLRRFLDQRVRDGVIQRAIGKWLNAVAMESGEVSHPDRRAPQGGVITPPTK
;
A
#
# COMPACT_ATOMS: atom_id res chain seq x y z
N VAL A 1 11.55 4.72 11.80
CA VAL A 1 10.12 5.08 11.62
C VAL A 1 9.48 5.22 12.97
N ARG A 2 8.81 6.36 13.24
CA ARG A 2 8.06 6.57 14.49
C ARG A 2 6.69 5.90 14.38
N ARG A 3 6.34 5.00 15.30
CA ARG A 3 5.03 4.35 15.35
C ARG A 3 4.02 5.20 16.14
N VAL A 4 2.84 5.40 15.58
CA VAL A 4 1.72 6.10 16.23
C VAL A 4 0.46 5.25 16.08
N HIS A 5 -0.32 5.16 17.15
CA HIS A 5 -1.58 4.41 17.14
C HIS A 5 -2.76 5.34 16.89
N ILE A 6 -3.56 5.04 15.84
CA ILE A 6 -4.76 5.81 15.50
C ILE A 6 -6.00 4.96 15.80
N PRO A 7 -7.03 5.53 16.47
CA PRO A 7 -8.28 4.82 16.73
C PRO A 7 -8.94 4.34 15.42
N LYS A 8 -9.50 3.13 15.43
CA LYS A 8 -10.30 2.63 14.30
C LYS A 8 -11.71 3.26 14.38
N PRO A 9 -12.25 3.82 13.29
CA PRO A 9 -13.62 4.31 13.24
C PRO A 9 -14.62 3.23 13.66
N GLY A 10 -15.56 3.56 14.53
CA GLY A 10 -16.61 2.64 14.98
C GLY A 10 -16.20 1.53 15.96
N LYS A 11 -14.93 1.49 16.40
CA LYS A 11 -14.43 0.49 17.38
C LYS A 11 -13.59 1.18 18.45
N ALA A 12 -14.23 1.69 19.50
CA ALA A 12 -13.66 2.54 20.55
C ALA A 12 -12.39 2.00 21.27
N LYS A 13 -12.10 0.69 21.19
CA LYS A 13 -10.95 0.06 21.86
C LYS A 13 -9.88 -0.48 20.90
N LYS A 14 -10.07 -0.38 19.56
CA LYS A 14 -9.09 -0.91 18.61
C LYS A 14 -8.34 0.22 17.94
N THR A 15 -7.01 0.15 17.94
CA THR A 15 -6.12 1.11 17.26
C THR A 15 -5.45 0.45 16.06
N ARG A 16 -4.97 1.29 15.12
CA ARG A 16 -4.07 0.89 14.03
C ARG A 16 -2.69 1.47 14.30
N PRO A 17 -1.63 0.67 14.30
CA PRO A 17 -0.28 1.20 14.31
C PRO A 17 0.04 1.80 12.92
N ILE A 18 0.47 3.05 12.89
CA ILE A 18 0.93 3.73 11.68
C ILE A 18 2.39 4.13 11.87
N GLY A 19 3.24 3.75 10.93
CA GLY A 19 4.63 4.17 10.87
C GLY A 19 4.77 5.51 10.17
N ILE A 20 5.35 6.51 10.84
CA ILE A 20 5.63 7.81 10.26
C ILE A 20 7.13 7.86 9.91
N PRO A 21 7.50 7.83 8.61
CA PRO A 21 8.89 7.99 8.19
C PRO A 21 9.40 9.42 8.41
N THR A 22 10.71 9.61 8.34
CA THR A 22 11.34 10.94 8.36
C THR A 22 10.97 11.74 7.11
N LEU A 23 11.24 13.04 7.12
CA LEU A 23 10.95 13.89 5.96
C LEU A 23 11.77 13.44 4.74
N GLU A 24 13.05 13.15 4.95
CA GLU A 24 13.98 12.69 3.92
C GLU A 24 13.50 11.36 3.30
N ASP A 25 13.08 10.41 4.15
CA ASP A 25 12.52 9.15 3.66
C ASP A 25 11.24 9.37 2.84
N LYS A 26 10.35 10.26 3.27
CA LYS A 26 9.13 10.61 2.53
C LYS A 26 9.44 11.17 1.14
N VAL A 27 10.42 12.09 1.05
CA VAL A 27 10.83 12.68 -0.22
C VAL A 27 11.42 11.61 -1.14
N LEU A 28 12.31 10.78 -0.61
CA LEU A 28 12.94 9.71 -1.40
C LEU A 28 11.90 8.65 -1.83
N GLN A 29 11.02 8.22 -0.92
CA GLN A 29 9.93 7.31 -1.24
C GLN A 29 9.02 7.88 -2.33
N ARG A 30 8.71 9.19 -2.26
CA ARG A 30 7.89 9.84 -3.30
C ARG A 30 8.60 9.88 -4.65
N ALA A 31 9.89 10.18 -4.67
CA ALA A 31 10.68 10.17 -5.91
C ALA A 31 10.71 8.78 -6.57
N VAL A 32 10.96 7.73 -5.78
CA VAL A 32 10.92 6.34 -6.28
C VAL A 32 9.52 5.96 -6.75
N LEU A 33 8.47 6.32 -6.00
CA LEU A 33 7.09 6.05 -6.38
C LEU A 33 6.74 6.69 -7.74
N MET A 34 7.17 7.92 -8.01
CA MET A 34 6.92 8.60 -9.29
C MET A 34 7.50 7.84 -10.49
N VAL A 35 8.61 7.15 -10.31
CA VAL A 35 9.20 6.27 -11.34
C VAL A 35 8.42 4.97 -11.45
N LEU A 36 8.13 4.33 -10.32
CA LEU A 36 7.41 3.06 -10.29
C LEU A 36 5.99 3.17 -10.82
N GLU A 37 5.29 4.28 -10.54
CA GLU A 37 3.94 4.54 -11.07
C GLU A 37 3.93 4.45 -12.60
N GLN A 38 4.93 4.99 -13.29
CA GLN A 38 5.00 4.94 -14.75
C GLN A 38 5.26 3.53 -15.29
N VAL A 39 6.04 2.74 -14.57
CA VAL A 39 6.37 1.36 -14.96
C VAL A 39 5.16 0.45 -14.78
N TYR A 40 4.50 0.52 -13.61
CA TYR A 40 3.41 -0.38 -13.26
C TYR A 40 2.03 0.06 -13.78
N GLU A 41 1.86 1.33 -14.18
CA GLU A 41 0.59 1.80 -14.72
C GLU A 41 0.16 1.00 -15.96
N GLN A 42 1.13 0.50 -16.73
CA GLN A 42 0.89 -0.32 -17.92
C GLN A 42 0.36 -1.74 -17.59
N ASP A 43 0.59 -2.20 -16.38
CA ASP A 43 0.22 -3.56 -15.95
C ASP A 43 -1.15 -3.60 -15.25
N PHE A 44 -1.70 -2.43 -14.87
CA PHE A 44 -2.98 -2.36 -14.21
C PHE A 44 -4.15 -2.62 -15.16
N LEU A 45 -5.05 -3.48 -14.73
CA LEU A 45 -6.31 -3.70 -15.44
C LEU A 45 -7.19 -2.44 -15.39
N ASP A 46 -8.05 -2.26 -16.40
CA ASP A 46 -8.96 -1.11 -16.47
C ASP A 46 -9.95 -1.04 -15.31
N CYS A 47 -10.30 -2.19 -14.72
CA CYS A 47 -11.15 -2.29 -13.55
C CYS A 47 -10.43 -1.96 -12.21
N SER A 48 -9.12 -1.70 -12.23
CA SER A 48 -8.37 -1.28 -11.04
C SER A 48 -8.45 0.24 -10.87
N TYR A 49 -9.05 0.71 -9.79
CA TYR A 49 -9.25 2.14 -9.50
C TYR A 49 -8.46 2.64 -8.30
N GLY A 50 -8.05 1.74 -7.41
CA GLY A 50 -7.42 2.10 -6.16
C GLY A 50 -6.02 2.69 -6.35
N PHE A 51 -5.77 3.87 -5.75
CA PHE A 51 -4.45 4.53 -5.66
C PHE A 51 -3.74 4.81 -6.99
N ARG A 52 -4.44 4.76 -8.09
CA ARG A 52 -3.93 5.11 -9.42
C ARG A 52 -4.19 6.58 -9.74
N ARG A 53 -3.23 7.21 -10.43
CA ARG A 53 -3.35 8.59 -10.90
C ARG A 53 -4.48 8.72 -11.94
N GLY A 54 -5.34 9.73 -11.78
CA GLY A 54 -6.48 9.92 -12.68
C GLY A 54 -7.65 8.96 -12.46
N ARG A 55 -7.57 8.04 -11.48
CA ARG A 55 -8.65 7.14 -11.08
C ARG A 55 -9.23 7.57 -9.72
N SER A 56 -10.49 7.26 -9.47
CA SER A 56 -11.16 7.61 -8.22
C SER A 56 -12.19 6.56 -7.80
N ALA A 57 -12.56 6.59 -6.52
CA ALA A 57 -13.61 5.73 -5.97
C ALA A 57 -14.97 6.00 -6.65
N HIS A 58 -15.25 7.25 -7.04
CA HIS A 58 -16.48 7.59 -7.76
C HIS A 58 -16.56 6.93 -9.12
N GLN A 59 -15.44 6.88 -9.86
CA GLN A 59 -15.36 6.17 -11.13
C GLN A 59 -15.56 4.67 -10.96
N ALA A 60 -15.01 4.07 -9.89
CA ALA A 60 -15.21 2.67 -9.57
C ALA A 60 -16.69 2.35 -9.31
N LEU A 61 -17.37 3.21 -8.52
CA LEU A 61 -18.80 3.06 -8.23
C LEU A 61 -19.65 3.24 -9.49
N ASP A 62 -19.33 4.20 -10.35
CA ASP A 62 -20.04 4.41 -11.62
C ASP A 62 -19.89 3.21 -12.55
N ALA A 63 -18.67 2.66 -12.68
CA ALA A 63 -18.43 1.47 -13.48
C ALA A 63 -19.18 0.24 -12.94
N LEU A 64 -19.19 0.06 -11.61
CA LEU A 64 -19.97 -0.99 -10.97
C LEU A 64 -21.46 -0.83 -11.22
N TRP A 65 -21.98 0.39 -11.05
CA TRP A 65 -23.39 0.70 -11.30
C TRP A 65 -23.80 0.39 -12.73
N ARG A 66 -23.02 0.82 -13.74
CA ARG A 66 -23.29 0.53 -15.14
C ARG A 66 -23.31 -0.97 -15.42
N GLY A 67 -22.29 -1.70 -14.97
CA GLY A 67 -22.23 -3.13 -15.13
C GLY A 67 -23.44 -3.87 -14.52
N LEU A 68 -23.91 -3.44 -13.33
CA LEU A 68 -25.11 -4.00 -12.71
C LEU A 68 -26.38 -3.72 -13.51
N MET A 69 -26.52 -2.50 -14.06
CA MET A 69 -27.68 -2.13 -14.89
C MET A 69 -27.69 -2.92 -16.21
N GLU A 70 -26.52 -3.08 -16.85
CA GLU A 70 -26.39 -3.86 -18.10
C GLU A 70 -26.71 -5.35 -17.90
N MET A 71 -26.32 -5.92 -16.75
CA MET A 71 -26.64 -7.33 -16.41
C MET A 71 -28.10 -7.56 -16.03
N GLY A 72 -28.88 -6.51 -15.77
CA GLY A 72 -30.26 -6.63 -15.32
C GLY A 72 -30.43 -7.22 -13.90
N GLY A 73 -29.38 -7.16 -13.09
CA GLY A 73 -29.30 -7.74 -11.76
C GLY A 73 -28.33 -8.92 -11.67
N GLY A 74 -28.07 -9.42 -10.46
CA GLY A 74 -27.14 -10.52 -10.26
C GLY A 74 -26.59 -10.59 -8.84
N TRP A 75 -25.61 -11.46 -8.64
CA TRP A 75 -24.90 -11.60 -7.37
C TRP A 75 -23.68 -10.67 -7.35
N ILE A 76 -23.47 -9.99 -6.23
CA ILE A 76 -22.27 -9.19 -5.96
C ILE A 76 -21.45 -9.93 -4.93
N ILE A 77 -20.17 -10.15 -5.23
CA ILE A 77 -19.20 -10.72 -4.30
C ILE A 77 -18.27 -9.58 -3.87
N ASP A 78 -18.29 -9.28 -2.56
CA ASP A 78 -17.34 -8.35 -1.94
C ASP A 78 -16.24 -9.16 -1.25
N LEU A 79 -14.99 -8.96 -1.67
CA LEU A 79 -13.83 -9.69 -1.15
C LEU A 79 -12.80 -8.71 -0.59
N ASP A 80 -12.33 -8.97 0.62
CA ASP A 80 -11.23 -8.24 1.26
C ASP A 80 -10.16 -9.22 1.77
N ILE A 81 -8.89 -8.91 1.51
CA ILE A 81 -7.77 -9.73 1.96
C ILE A 81 -7.41 -9.30 3.37
N GLN A 82 -7.65 -10.18 4.34
CA GLN A 82 -7.30 -9.94 5.74
C GLN A 82 -5.78 -9.78 5.89
N SER A 83 -5.36 -8.76 6.64
CA SER A 83 -3.95 -8.54 7.00
C SER A 83 -2.96 -8.52 5.82
N PHE A 84 -3.39 -8.13 4.64
CA PHE A 84 -2.57 -8.19 3.42
C PHE A 84 -1.15 -7.63 3.61
N PHE A 85 -1.02 -6.42 4.19
CA PHE A 85 0.28 -5.77 4.37
C PHE A 85 1.14 -6.42 5.47
N ASP A 86 0.51 -7.08 6.43
CA ASP A 86 1.20 -7.77 7.51
C ASP A 86 1.74 -9.13 7.05
N ASP A 87 1.07 -9.76 6.07
CA ASP A 87 1.35 -11.12 5.61
C ASP A 87 2.08 -11.18 4.26
N VAL A 88 2.41 -10.02 3.65
CA VAL A 88 3.19 -9.98 2.40
C VAL A 88 4.57 -10.58 2.61
N ASP A 89 4.86 -11.65 1.89
CA ASP A 89 6.20 -12.25 1.84
C ASP A 89 7.17 -11.36 1.04
N TRP A 90 8.24 -10.92 1.67
CA TRP A 90 9.22 -10.01 1.06
C TRP A 90 10.04 -10.68 -0.06
N GLY A 91 10.19 -12.01 -0.02
CA GLY A 91 10.82 -12.76 -1.10
C GLY A 91 9.96 -12.75 -2.36
N HIS A 92 8.65 -12.93 -2.22
CA HIS A 92 7.69 -12.77 -3.31
C HIS A 92 7.67 -11.34 -3.84
N LEU A 93 7.58 -10.33 -2.96
CA LEU A 93 7.61 -8.93 -3.36
C LEU A 93 8.87 -8.58 -4.17
N ARG A 94 10.05 -9.05 -3.75
CA ARG A 94 11.29 -8.86 -4.51
C ARG A 94 11.23 -9.51 -5.88
N ARG A 95 10.73 -10.73 -5.99
CA ARG A 95 10.58 -11.42 -7.28
C ARG A 95 9.63 -10.67 -8.24
N PHE A 96 8.55 -10.07 -7.72
CA PHE A 96 7.69 -9.21 -8.53
C PHE A 96 8.39 -7.93 -8.98
N LEU A 97 9.15 -7.29 -8.09
CA LEU A 97 9.95 -6.11 -8.45
C LEU A 97 10.99 -6.45 -9.53
N ASP A 98 11.70 -7.58 -9.40
CA ASP A 98 12.74 -8.01 -10.35
C ASP A 98 12.23 -8.19 -11.78
N GLN A 99 10.95 -8.47 -11.95
CA GLN A 99 10.36 -8.61 -13.29
C GLN A 99 10.32 -7.31 -14.08
N ARG A 100 10.19 -6.16 -13.39
CA ARG A 100 10.00 -4.84 -13.99
C ARG A 100 11.10 -3.85 -13.66
N VAL A 101 11.66 -3.95 -12.47
CA VAL A 101 12.61 -2.99 -11.91
C VAL A 101 13.93 -3.69 -11.62
N ARG A 102 14.89 -3.55 -12.55
CA ARG A 102 16.23 -4.14 -12.40
C ARG A 102 17.25 -3.17 -11.81
N ASP A 103 16.85 -1.93 -11.54
CA ASP A 103 17.74 -0.93 -10.94
C ASP A 103 18.07 -1.30 -9.49
N GLY A 104 19.33 -1.58 -9.24
CA GLY A 104 19.79 -2.01 -7.91
C GLY A 104 19.73 -0.91 -6.85
N VAL A 105 19.66 0.38 -7.24
CA VAL A 105 19.51 1.48 -6.28
C VAL A 105 18.08 1.50 -5.74
N ILE A 106 17.10 1.41 -6.64
CA ILE A 106 15.68 1.34 -6.27
C ILE A 106 15.40 0.11 -5.42
N GLN A 107 15.89 -1.07 -5.83
CA GLN A 107 15.70 -2.30 -5.07
C GLN A 107 16.31 -2.24 -3.68
N ARG A 108 17.53 -1.68 -3.54
CA ARG A 108 18.17 -1.49 -2.21
C ARG A 108 17.39 -0.50 -1.35
N ALA A 109 16.88 0.59 -1.93
CA ALA A 109 16.06 1.57 -1.21
C ALA A 109 14.79 0.90 -0.66
N ILE A 110 14.05 0.17 -1.50
CA ILE A 110 12.86 -0.57 -1.08
C ILE A 110 13.20 -1.59 0.02
N GLY A 111 14.28 -2.36 -0.16
CA GLY A 111 14.74 -3.31 0.85
C GLY A 111 15.05 -2.65 2.20
N LYS A 112 15.66 -1.45 2.21
CA LYS A 112 15.92 -0.68 3.44
C LYS A 112 14.62 -0.22 4.09
N TRP A 113 13.63 0.23 3.34
CA TRP A 113 12.34 0.66 3.88
C TRP A 113 11.52 -0.50 4.46
N LEU A 114 11.54 -1.66 3.81
CA LEU A 114 10.91 -2.86 4.34
C LEU A 114 11.52 -3.31 5.67
N ASN A 115 12.84 -3.18 5.81
CA ASN A 115 13.56 -3.52 7.03
C ASN A 115 13.65 -2.33 8.01
N ALA A 116 12.92 -1.23 7.79
CA ALA A 116 13.01 -0.06 8.64
C ALA A 116 12.53 -0.36 10.06
N VAL A 117 13.38 -0.06 11.01
CA VAL A 117 13.11 -0.24 12.43
C VAL A 117 12.02 0.71 12.90
N ALA A 118 11.06 0.20 13.67
CA ALA A 118 10.02 1.01 14.30
C ALA A 118 10.46 1.47 15.70
N MET A 119 10.29 2.74 16.01
CA MET A 119 10.47 3.32 17.32
C MET A 119 9.10 3.60 17.93
N GLU A 120 8.84 3.02 19.09
CA GLU A 120 7.60 3.19 19.84
C GLU A 120 7.95 3.51 21.31
N SER A 121 7.49 4.66 21.80
CA SER A 121 7.72 5.09 23.18
C SER A 121 9.20 5.10 23.63
N GLY A 122 10.13 5.29 22.69
CA GLY A 122 11.58 5.28 22.97
C GLY A 122 12.25 3.91 22.86
N GLU A 123 11.47 2.84 22.71
CA GLU A 123 11.98 1.50 22.46
C GLU A 123 12.07 1.22 20.95
N VAL A 124 13.13 0.52 20.57
CA VAL A 124 13.41 0.14 19.19
C VAL A 124 12.95 -1.29 18.96
N SER A 125 11.95 -1.48 18.12
CA SER A 125 11.51 -2.82 17.71
C SER A 125 11.91 -3.11 16.27
N HIS A 126 12.49 -4.29 16.05
CA HIS A 126 12.74 -4.81 14.71
C HIS A 126 11.47 -5.50 14.21
N PRO A 127 10.93 -5.12 13.06
CA PRO A 127 9.77 -5.81 12.53
C PRO A 127 10.19 -7.21 12.04
N ASP A 128 9.83 -8.25 12.81
CA ASP A 128 9.91 -9.63 12.33
C ASP A 128 8.88 -9.83 11.19
N ARG A 129 9.24 -9.54 9.95
CA ARG A 129 8.47 -9.84 8.73
C ARG A 129 7.27 -8.94 8.38
N ARG A 130 7.13 -7.72 8.89
CA ARG A 130 5.94 -6.88 8.60
C ARG A 130 6.33 -5.57 7.94
N ALA A 131 5.70 -5.23 6.82
CA ALA A 131 5.82 -3.90 6.25
C ALA A 131 5.16 -2.87 7.20
N PRO A 132 5.84 -1.76 7.58
CA PRO A 132 5.22 -0.76 8.44
C PRO A 132 4.03 -0.13 7.72
N GLN A 133 2.81 -0.29 8.27
CA GLN A 133 1.65 0.42 7.76
C GLN A 133 1.88 1.93 7.90
N GLY A 134 1.66 2.69 6.83
CA GLY A 134 1.79 4.15 6.82
C GLY A 134 3.02 4.69 6.09
N GLY A 135 3.89 3.87 5.53
CA GLY A 135 4.88 4.27 4.52
C GLY A 135 4.21 4.57 3.17
N VAL A 136 4.94 5.15 2.22
CA VAL A 136 4.42 5.45 0.86
C VAL A 136 4.04 4.17 0.10
N ILE A 137 4.54 3.02 0.53
CA ILE A 137 4.14 1.69 0.03
C ILE A 137 2.74 1.31 0.52
N THR A 138 2.29 1.90 1.64
CA THR A 138 0.91 1.75 2.12
C THR A 138 0.14 2.98 1.70
N PRO A 139 -0.90 2.84 0.86
CA PRO A 139 -1.69 3.97 0.41
C PRO A 139 -2.25 4.77 1.60
N PRO A 140 -2.22 6.11 1.57
CA PRO A 140 -2.87 6.90 2.59
C PRO A 140 -4.36 6.61 2.57
N THR A 141 -4.88 6.03 3.62
CA THR A 141 -6.33 5.95 3.83
C THR A 141 -6.85 7.38 4.04
N LYS A 142 -7.63 7.88 3.08
CA LYS A 142 -8.44 9.08 3.27
C LYS A 142 -9.48 8.88 4.34
#